data_6ad4ba1dd1c56b48489e6f4b14946ca0
#
_entry.id   6ad4ba1dd1c56b48489e6f4b14946ca0
#
_cell.length_a   1.000
_cell.length_b   1.000
_cell.length_c   1.000
_cell.angle_alpha   90.00
_cell.angle_beta   90.00
_cell.angle_gamma   90.00
#
_symmetry.space_group_name_H-M   'P 1'
#
loop_
_entity.id
_entity.type
_entity.pdbx_description
1 polymer ?
#
loop_
_entity_poly.entity_id
_entity_poly.type
_entity_poly.pdbx_seq_one_letter_code
_entity_poly.pdbx_strand_id
1 'polypeptide(L)'
;IRDSIDDVIAISAESNTVQMLKKDGTVWSIGLNSSGEFGNNTSSSSANSIPTKMCKIPNVMQIASGDNHVVLVTADGNAWSVGYNNYGQLGIASSADTMTIPQQIMDETGSNAIQGVKEASCSTLNTYLIKEDGTAYSTGHNNYSQLAGSSSSYRNYVVPMLEESTDSKIQNVKHIYAGGYGVMAIDSSNNLYVAGYANYAQNFTETTTTRSRLHKVEDVGKVLSASLTKNTSTQTGAVINSKGKVLTVGYGANGETGSEVTEN
;
A
#
# COMPACT_ATOMS: atom_id res chain seq x y z
N ILE A 1 -4.40 -8.87 29.86
CA ILE A 1 -3.38 -8.08 29.10
C ILE A 1 -2.06 -8.73 29.45
N ARG A 2 -1.33 -9.26 28.45
CA ARG A 2 0.03 -9.80 28.62
C ARG A 2 1.03 -8.66 28.61
N ASP A 3 2.27 -8.95 29.08
CA ASP A 3 3.35 -7.99 29.14
C ASP A 3 3.45 -7.18 27.84
N SER A 4 3.40 -5.89 28.01
CA SER A 4 3.43 -4.92 26.91
C SER A 4 4.86 -4.72 26.41
N ILE A 5 4.99 -4.51 25.11
CA ILE A 5 6.19 -3.92 24.55
C ILE A 5 6.08 -2.41 24.73
N ASP A 6 7.13 -1.79 25.28
CA ASP A 6 7.14 -0.35 25.57
C ASP A 6 7.74 0.48 24.44
N ASP A 7 7.58 1.80 24.49
CA ASP A 7 8.14 2.80 23.55
C ASP A 7 7.68 2.59 22.09
N VAL A 8 6.51 2.00 21.87
CA VAL A 8 5.92 1.87 20.53
C VAL A 8 5.36 3.22 20.09
N ILE A 9 5.77 3.68 18.91
CA ILE A 9 5.34 4.96 18.31
C ILE A 9 4.43 4.78 17.10
N ALA A 10 4.44 3.60 16.48
CA ALA A 10 3.54 3.26 15.38
C ALA A 10 3.24 1.76 15.37
N ILE A 11 2.04 1.43 14.89
CA ILE A 11 1.61 0.05 14.63
C ILE A 11 1.08 -0.06 13.21
N SER A 12 1.27 -1.22 12.59
CA SER A 12 0.64 -1.61 11.34
C SER A 12 0.14 -3.03 11.48
N ALA A 13 -1.14 -3.24 11.25
CA ALA A 13 -1.77 -4.54 11.39
C ALA A 13 -2.49 -4.90 10.10
N GLU A 14 -2.23 -6.08 9.60
CA GLU A 14 -2.93 -6.63 8.45
C GLU A 14 -3.01 -8.16 8.57
N SER A 15 -4.16 -8.73 8.12
CA SER A 15 -4.39 -10.16 8.17
C SER A 15 -4.14 -10.74 9.58
N ASN A 16 -3.09 -11.52 9.76
CA ASN A 16 -2.80 -12.26 10.99
C ASN A 16 -1.53 -11.79 11.72
N THR A 17 -0.99 -10.61 11.34
CA THR A 17 0.28 -10.11 11.86
C THR A 17 0.16 -8.63 12.27
N VAL A 18 0.81 -8.29 13.36
CA VAL A 18 0.96 -6.90 13.82
C VAL A 18 2.43 -6.56 13.86
N GLN A 19 2.77 -5.44 13.22
CA GLN A 19 4.10 -4.83 13.26
C GLN A 19 4.08 -3.64 14.19
N MET A 20 5.13 -3.48 14.98
CA MET A 20 5.29 -2.41 15.97
C MET A 20 6.62 -1.72 15.77
N LEU A 21 6.59 -0.42 15.49
CA LEU A 21 7.78 0.43 15.40
C LEU A 21 8.02 1.07 16.76
N LYS A 22 9.21 0.92 17.30
CA LYS A 22 9.64 1.56 18.54
C LYS A 22 10.36 2.87 18.27
N LYS A 23 10.37 3.73 19.30
CA LYS A 23 11.05 5.03 19.31
C LYS A 23 12.55 4.94 18.96
N ASP A 24 13.19 3.83 19.27
CA ASP A 24 14.58 3.56 18.94
C ASP A 24 14.81 3.12 17.48
N GLY A 25 13.77 3.14 16.65
CA GLY A 25 13.80 2.72 15.23
C GLY A 25 13.81 1.21 15.04
N THR A 26 13.63 0.40 16.07
CA THR A 26 13.51 -1.06 15.93
C THR A 26 12.08 -1.49 15.63
N VAL A 27 11.93 -2.55 14.85
CA VAL A 27 10.62 -3.14 14.49
C VAL A 27 10.45 -4.48 15.16
N TRP A 28 9.25 -4.72 15.68
CA TRP A 28 8.85 -5.94 16.36
C TRP A 28 7.55 -6.47 15.80
N SER A 29 7.36 -7.78 15.83
CA SER A 29 6.21 -8.45 15.21
C SER A 29 5.60 -9.46 16.15
N ILE A 30 4.27 -9.63 16.07
CA ILE A 30 3.52 -10.74 16.68
C ILE A 30 2.48 -11.27 15.69
N GLY A 31 2.06 -12.51 15.87
CA GLY A 31 1.07 -13.15 15.02
C GLY A 31 1.64 -14.28 14.19
N LEU A 32 1.16 -14.41 12.96
CA LEU A 32 1.61 -15.44 12.01
C LEU A 32 2.88 -14.96 11.28
N ASN A 33 3.78 -15.89 10.99
CA ASN A 33 5.04 -15.63 10.26
C ASN A 33 5.26 -16.66 9.14
N SER A 34 4.18 -17.06 8.47
CA SER A 34 4.24 -18.14 7.46
C SER A 34 5.03 -17.75 6.21
N SER A 35 5.06 -16.47 5.88
CA SER A 35 5.81 -15.95 4.72
C SER A 35 7.10 -15.20 5.13
N GLY A 36 7.49 -15.26 6.41
CA GLY A 36 8.68 -14.57 6.90
C GLY A 36 8.47 -13.09 7.22
N GLU A 37 7.22 -12.65 7.44
CA GLU A 37 6.80 -11.26 7.68
C GLU A 37 7.48 -10.63 8.91
N PHE A 38 7.99 -11.46 9.83
CA PHE A 38 8.74 -10.98 10.99
C PHE A 38 10.13 -10.44 10.63
N GLY A 39 10.66 -10.82 9.46
CA GLY A 39 11.97 -10.35 9.00
C GLY A 39 13.13 -10.72 9.92
N ASN A 40 13.02 -11.79 10.68
CA ASN A 40 13.98 -12.25 11.69
C ASN A 40 14.78 -13.49 11.26
N ASN A 41 14.81 -13.77 9.95
CA ASN A 41 15.43 -14.96 9.33
C ASN A 41 14.72 -16.29 9.70
N THR A 42 13.43 -16.22 10.02
CA THR A 42 12.61 -17.41 10.28
C THR A 42 11.27 -17.32 9.55
N SER A 43 10.61 -18.46 9.38
CA SER A 43 9.20 -18.54 9.02
C SER A 43 8.53 -19.66 9.82
N SER A 44 7.23 -19.53 10.10
CA SER A 44 6.48 -20.53 10.86
C SER A 44 4.99 -20.44 10.54
N SER A 45 4.36 -21.58 10.33
CA SER A 45 2.90 -21.69 10.21
C SER A 45 2.17 -21.66 11.57
N SER A 46 2.91 -21.65 12.67
CA SER A 46 2.35 -21.48 14.02
C SER A 46 2.42 -20.01 14.42
N ALA A 47 1.30 -19.49 14.93
CA ALA A 47 1.24 -18.12 15.42
C ALA A 47 2.15 -17.92 16.65
N ASN A 48 2.84 -16.80 16.69
CA ASN A 48 3.68 -16.37 17.80
C ASN A 48 3.01 -15.23 18.57
N SER A 49 2.76 -15.44 19.84
CA SER A 49 2.15 -14.45 20.75
C SER A 49 3.18 -13.62 21.54
N ILE A 50 4.47 -13.84 21.31
CA ILE A 50 5.57 -13.12 21.97
C ILE A 50 6.16 -12.14 20.96
N PRO A 51 6.25 -10.82 21.29
CA PRO A 51 6.89 -9.86 20.41
C PRO A 51 8.30 -10.30 20.02
N THR A 52 8.54 -10.42 18.72
CA THR A 52 9.81 -10.88 18.15
C THR A 52 10.43 -9.75 17.34
N LYS A 53 11.71 -9.48 17.62
CA LYS A 53 12.44 -8.40 16.95
C LYS A 53 12.82 -8.80 15.53
N MET A 54 12.58 -7.89 14.59
CA MET A 54 13.07 -7.98 13.21
C MET A 54 14.61 -7.85 13.14
N CYS A 55 15.24 -8.40 12.12
CA CYS A 55 16.65 -8.12 11.81
C CYS A 55 16.89 -6.61 11.75
N LYS A 56 18.10 -6.19 12.16
CA LYS A 56 18.41 -4.77 12.31
C LYS A 56 18.38 -4.04 10.96
N ILE A 57 17.40 -3.13 10.81
CA ILE A 57 17.38 -2.07 9.82
C ILE A 57 17.59 -0.76 10.58
N PRO A 58 18.56 0.08 10.21
CA PRO A 58 18.83 1.30 10.96
C PRO A 58 17.74 2.36 10.70
N ASN A 59 17.38 3.10 11.76
CA ASN A 59 16.56 4.31 11.67
C ASN A 59 15.24 4.16 10.91
N VAL A 60 14.49 3.09 11.16
CA VAL A 60 13.14 2.94 10.60
C VAL A 60 12.25 4.05 11.15
N MET A 61 11.55 4.76 10.26
CA MET A 61 10.64 5.85 10.59
C MET A 61 9.18 5.52 10.27
N GLN A 62 8.94 4.61 9.33
CA GLN A 62 7.60 4.18 8.96
C GLN A 62 7.56 2.68 8.68
N ILE A 63 6.42 2.06 9.02
CA ILE A 63 6.08 0.68 8.69
C ILE A 63 4.73 0.66 7.96
N ALA A 64 4.62 -0.20 6.95
CA ALA A 64 3.37 -0.46 6.24
C ALA A 64 3.22 -1.96 6.01
N SER A 65 2.05 -2.53 6.31
CA SER A 65 1.78 -3.96 6.17
C SER A 65 0.77 -4.22 5.05
N GLY A 66 1.10 -5.17 4.20
CA GLY A 66 0.15 -5.89 3.37
C GLY A 66 -0.25 -7.21 4.05
N ASP A 67 -1.02 -8.09 3.37
CA ASP A 67 -1.52 -9.32 3.97
C ASP A 67 -0.38 -10.19 4.54
N ASN A 68 0.68 -10.38 3.77
CA ASN A 68 1.80 -11.26 4.12
C ASN A 68 3.16 -10.64 3.78
N HIS A 69 3.24 -9.30 3.69
CA HIS A 69 4.50 -8.59 3.48
C HIS A 69 4.53 -7.27 4.26
N VAL A 70 5.72 -6.81 4.55
CA VAL A 70 5.96 -5.58 5.31
C VAL A 70 6.94 -4.71 4.54
N VAL A 71 6.68 -3.41 4.54
CA VAL A 71 7.56 -2.38 3.99
C VAL A 71 8.01 -1.45 5.12
N LEU A 72 9.28 -1.09 5.10
CA LEU A 72 9.93 -0.21 6.06
C LEU A 72 10.54 0.97 5.31
N VAL A 73 10.31 2.18 5.79
CA VAL A 73 10.98 3.38 5.28
C VAL A 73 11.93 3.91 6.36
N THR A 74 13.15 4.22 5.97
CA THR A 74 14.20 4.69 6.87
C THR A 74 14.45 6.19 6.73
N ALA A 75 15.04 6.82 7.74
CA ALA A 75 15.27 8.27 7.80
C ALA A 75 16.16 8.80 6.67
N ASP A 76 16.98 7.96 6.07
CA ASP A 76 17.83 8.28 4.92
C ASP A 76 17.14 8.07 3.57
N GLY A 77 15.82 7.83 3.57
CA GLY A 77 15.01 7.68 2.37
C GLY A 77 15.15 6.35 1.65
N ASN A 78 15.71 5.31 2.30
CA ASN A 78 15.70 3.96 1.76
C ASN A 78 14.37 3.27 2.10
N ALA A 79 13.93 2.35 1.22
CA ALA A 79 12.81 1.46 1.45
C ALA A 79 13.26 0.00 1.46
N TRP A 80 12.72 -0.77 2.41
CA TRP A 80 13.00 -2.18 2.61
C TRP A 80 11.71 -2.96 2.65
N SER A 81 11.75 -4.22 2.24
CA SER A 81 10.57 -5.09 2.25
C SER A 81 10.93 -6.51 2.67
N VAL A 82 9.95 -7.24 3.22
CA VAL A 82 10.11 -8.61 3.71
C VAL A 82 8.78 -9.33 3.68
N GLY A 83 8.80 -10.65 3.54
CA GLY A 83 7.61 -11.50 3.52
C GLY A 83 7.34 -12.12 2.14
N TYR A 84 6.07 -12.25 1.78
CA TYR A 84 5.57 -12.88 0.56
C TYR A 84 5.89 -12.05 -0.70
N ASN A 85 6.26 -12.76 -1.82
CA ASN A 85 6.74 -12.10 -3.04
C ASN A 85 6.27 -12.74 -4.37
N ASN A 86 5.33 -13.68 -4.37
CA ASN A 86 4.94 -14.39 -5.60
C ASN A 86 4.39 -13.49 -6.72
N TYR A 87 4.01 -12.26 -6.38
CA TYR A 87 3.57 -11.24 -7.34
C TYR A 87 4.56 -10.08 -7.44
N GLY A 88 5.76 -10.22 -6.87
CA GLY A 88 6.77 -9.16 -6.88
C GLY A 88 6.48 -7.99 -5.94
N GLN A 89 5.56 -8.15 -4.98
CA GLN A 89 5.14 -7.08 -4.07
C GLN A 89 6.25 -6.54 -3.16
N LEU A 90 7.35 -7.28 -3.02
CA LEU A 90 8.54 -6.79 -2.32
C LEU A 90 9.35 -5.79 -3.15
N GLY A 91 9.21 -5.79 -4.48
CA GLY A 91 9.92 -4.85 -5.35
C GLY A 91 11.44 -5.01 -5.38
N ILE A 92 11.97 -6.19 -5.09
CA ILE A 92 13.41 -6.46 -4.87
C ILE A 92 14.12 -7.01 -6.11
N ALA A 93 13.47 -6.97 -7.29
CA ALA A 93 13.96 -7.52 -8.56
C ALA A 93 14.33 -9.02 -8.48
N SER A 94 13.67 -9.76 -7.61
CA SER A 94 13.85 -11.21 -7.38
C SER A 94 12.58 -11.98 -7.69
N SER A 95 12.73 -13.21 -8.18
CA SER A 95 11.63 -14.17 -8.37
C SER A 95 11.47 -15.13 -7.17
N ALA A 96 12.15 -14.90 -6.07
CA ALA A 96 11.96 -15.71 -4.87
C ALA A 96 10.56 -15.46 -4.28
N ASP A 97 9.89 -16.54 -3.90
CA ASP A 97 8.49 -16.51 -3.42
C ASP A 97 8.32 -15.82 -2.06
N THR A 98 9.35 -15.84 -1.23
CA THR A 98 9.35 -15.23 0.10
C THR A 98 10.75 -14.75 0.49
N MET A 99 10.80 -13.73 1.34
CA MET A 99 12.01 -13.27 2.02
C MET A 99 11.79 -13.25 3.53
N THR A 100 12.70 -13.88 4.26
CA THR A 100 12.69 -13.93 5.75
C THR A 100 13.60 -12.87 6.38
N ILE A 101 14.37 -12.16 5.55
CA ILE A 101 15.23 -11.04 5.94
C ILE A 101 14.87 -9.84 5.05
N PRO A 102 14.70 -8.63 5.61
CA PRO A 102 14.40 -7.45 4.81
C PRO A 102 15.44 -7.20 3.71
N GLN A 103 14.94 -6.90 2.51
CA GLN A 103 15.73 -6.57 1.33
C GLN A 103 15.42 -5.14 0.87
N GLN A 104 16.37 -4.44 0.26
CA GLN A 104 16.13 -3.12 -0.32
C GLN A 104 15.19 -3.23 -1.53
N ILE A 105 14.22 -2.31 -1.61
CA ILE A 105 13.36 -2.17 -2.78
C ILE A 105 14.17 -1.52 -3.91
N MET A 106 14.03 -2.07 -5.12
CA MET A 106 14.76 -1.62 -6.31
C MET A 106 14.01 -0.52 -7.05
N ASP A 107 14.76 0.37 -7.66
CA ASP A 107 14.27 1.45 -8.52
C ASP A 107 13.61 0.93 -9.82
N GLU A 108 13.13 1.83 -10.64
CA GLU A 108 12.46 1.53 -11.92
C GLU A 108 13.34 0.83 -12.95
N THR A 109 14.66 0.78 -12.74
CA THR A 109 15.60 0.02 -13.57
C THR A 109 15.78 -1.42 -13.08
N GLY A 110 15.35 -1.72 -11.84
CA GLY A 110 15.56 -2.99 -11.16
C GLY A 110 17.02 -3.27 -10.79
N SER A 111 17.88 -2.26 -10.85
CA SER A 111 19.35 -2.43 -10.67
C SER A 111 19.90 -1.73 -9.45
N ASN A 112 19.25 -0.67 -8.97
CA ASN A 112 19.70 0.09 -7.80
C ASN A 112 18.58 0.13 -6.74
N ALA A 113 18.95 0.32 -5.49
CA ALA A 113 17.99 0.59 -4.44
C ALA A 113 17.26 1.93 -4.70
N ILE A 114 15.95 1.96 -4.54
CA ILE A 114 15.19 3.20 -4.63
C ILE A 114 15.60 4.15 -3.50
N GLN A 115 15.72 5.43 -3.83
CA GLN A 115 16.15 6.47 -2.89
C GLN A 115 15.11 7.59 -2.77
N GLY A 116 15.17 8.32 -1.65
CA GLY A 116 14.33 9.47 -1.39
C GLY A 116 12.87 9.11 -1.13
N VAL A 117 12.60 7.91 -0.61
CA VAL A 117 11.25 7.49 -0.21
C VAL A 117 10.89 8.15 1.12
N LYS A 118 9.71 8.79 1.18
CA LYS A 118 9.16 9.41 2.39
C LYS A 118 7.97 8.67 2.99
N GLU A 119 7.22 7.93 2.16
CA GLU A 119 6.00 7.24 2.59
C GLU A 119 5.80 5.95 1.81
N ALA A 120 5.31 4.91 2.49
CA ALA A 120 4.91 3.65 1.91
C ALA A 120 3.46 3.32 2.30
N SER A 121 2.74 2.67 1.39
CA SER A 121 1.41 2.11 1.61
C SER A 121 1.33 0.73 0.98
N CYS A 122 0.69 -0.23 1.65
CA CYS A 122 0.57 -1.58 1.16
C CYS A 122 -0.90 -1.99 1.04
N SER A 123 -1.20 -2.75 0.00
CA SER A 123 -2.43 -3.53 -0.10
C SER A 123 -2.14 -5.02 0.12
N THR A 124 -3.12 -5.88 -0.16
CA THR A 124 -2.95 -7.34 -0.10
C THR A 124 -1.72 -7.83 -0.85
N LEU A 125 -1.52 -7.38 -2.10
CA LEU A 125 -0.49 -7.90 -3.02
C LEU A 125 0.34 -6.78 -3.69
N ASN A 126 0.32 -5.56 -3.17
CA ASN A 126 1.01 -4.43 -3.77
C ASN A 126 1.70 -3.55 -2.72
N THR A 127 2.78 -2.94 -3.15
CA THR A 127 3.50 -1.88 -2.45
C THR A 127 3.45 -0.60 -3.28
N TYR A 128 3.18 0.51 -2.62
CA TYR A 128 3.17 1.87 -3.18
C TYR A 128 4.13 2.73 -2.37
N LEU A 129 4.90 3.55 -3.06
CA LEU A 129 5.91 4.42 -2.46
C LEU A 129 5.73 5.85 -2.96
N ILE A 130 5.89 6.82 -2.08
CA ILE A 130 5.98 8.24 -2.42
C ILE A 130 7.39 8.72 -2.11
N LYS A 131 8.00 9.41 -3.07
CA LYS A 131 9.29 10.05 -2.87
C LYS A 131 9.16 11.48 -2.34
N GLU A 132 10.24 12.02 -1.80
CA GLU A 132 10.31 13.40 -1.30
C GLU A 132 9.96 14.44 -2.37
N ASP A 133 10.29 14.14 -3.65
CA ASP A 133 9.95 14.99 -4.80
C ASP A 133 8.46 14.92 -5.19
N GLY A 134 7.66 14.12 -4.49
CA GLY A 134 6.24 13.94 -4.73
C GLY A 134 5.90 12.98 -5.89
N THR A 135 6.88 12.31 -6.49
CA THR A 135 6.61 11.23 -7.45
C THR A 135 6.17 9.96 -6.71
N ALA A 136 5.31 9.16 -7.35
CA ALA A 136 4.82 7.91 -6.77
C ALA A 136 5.21 6.71 -7.63
N TYR A 137 5.43 5.58 -6.95
CA TYR A 137 5.86 4.32 -7.54
C TYR A 137 5.05 3.15 -6.97
N SER A 138 4.96 2.06 -7.72
CA SER A 138 4.22 0.87 -7.35
C SER A 138 4.93 -0.41 -7.80
N THR A 139 4.68 -1.53 -7.09
CA THR A 139 5.15 -2.86 -7.47
C THR A 139 4.16 -3.92 -6.97
N GLY A 140 4.23 -5.13 -7.52
CA GLY A 140 3.37 -6.24 -7.16
C GLY A 140 2.38 -6.62 -8.27
N HIS A 141 1.23 -7.14 -7.87
CA HIS A 141 0.16 -7.64 -8.73
C HIS A 141 -0.47 -6.53 -9.58
N ASN A 142 -0.85 -6.84 -10.85
CA ASN A 142 -1.37 -5.83 -11.76
C ASN A 142 -2.45 -6.32 -12.75
N ASN A 143 -3.07 -7.47 -12.51
CA ASN A 143 -4.12 -7.97 -13.41
C ASN A 143 -5.32 -7.01 -13.55
N TYR A 144 -5.47 -6.09 -12.63
CA TYR A 144 -6.52 -5.08 -12.61
C TYR A 144 -5.98 -3.65 -12.77
N SER A 145 -4.76 -3.53 -13.32
CA SER A 145 -4.12 -2.22 -13.58
C SER A 145 -3.87 -1.36 -12.34
N GLN A 146 -3.84 -1.97 -11.16
CA GLN A 146 -3.66 -1.26 -9.89
C GLN A 146 -2.28 -0.61 -9.70
N LEU A 147 -1.28 -0.98 -10.52
CA LEU A 147 0.04 -0.32 -10.52
C LEU A 147 0.03 1.07 -11.20
N ALA A 148 -1.04 1.41 -11.93
CA ALA A 148 -1.23 2.71 -12.58
C ALA A 148 -0.07 3.17 -13.49
N GLY A 149 0.76 2.28 -13.98
CA GLY A 149 1.93 2.64 -14.79
C GLY A 149 2.52 1.49 -15.61
N SER A 150 2.00 0.28 -15.45
CA SER A 150 2.51 -0.92 -16.11
C SER A 150 1.41 -1.64 -16.88
N SER A 151 1.75 -2.25 -18.01
CA SER A 151 0.87 -3.17 -18.76
C SER A 151 1.12 -4.66 -18.42
N SER A 152 2.15 -4.99 -17.66
CA SER A 152 2.44 -6.37 -17.24
C SER A 152 1.52 -6.80 -16.11
N SER A 153 1.24 -8.11 -15.98
CA SER A 153 0.37 -8.69 -14.95
C SER A 153 0.93 -8.56 -13.53
N TYR A 154 2.21 -8.33 -13.38
CA TYR A 154 2.91 -8.02 -12.12
C TYR A 154 4.24 -7.33 -12.37
N ARG A 155 4.83 -6.77 -11.31
CA ARG A 155 6.21 -6.22 -11.30
C ARG A 155 6.91 -6.64 -10.03
N ASN A 156 8.20 -6.98 -10.15
CA ASN A 156 9.07 -7.35 -9.03
C ASN A 156 10.14 -6.28 -8.72
N TYR A 157 10.02 -5.10 -9.31
CA TYR A 157 10.71 -3.84 -8.98
C TYR A 157 9.73 -2.70 -9.20
N VAL A 158 9.97 -1.53 -8.64
CA VAL A 158 8.99 -0.45 -8.71
C VAL A 158 8.91 0.14 -10.12
N VAL A 159 7.69 0.55 -10.50
CA VAL A 159 7.41 1.32 -11.71
C VAL A 159 6.77 2.65 -11.33
N PRO A 160 7.03 3.74 -12.08
CA PRO A 160 6.37 5.00 -11.82
C PRO A 160 4.86 4.87 -12.05
N MET A 161 4.09 5.49 -11.18
CA MET A 161 2.66 5.69 -11.41
C MET A 161 2.48 6.86 -12.37
N LEU A 162 1.64 6.67 -13.39
CA LEU A 162 1.43 7.65 -14.46
C LEU A 162 0.05 8.28 -14.35
N GLU A 163 -0.03 9.58 -14.63
CA GLU A 163 -1.28 10.32 -14.75
C GLU A 163 -1.92 10.08 -16.12
N GLU A 164 -3.24 9.82 -16.17
CA GLU A 164 -3.96 9.47 -17.39
C GLU A 164 -3.95 10.63 -18.42
N SER A 165 -4.06 11.87 -17.95
CA SER A 165 -4.17 13.03 -18.82
C SER A 165 -2.87 13.37 -19.57
N THR A 166 -1.72 13.02 -19.00
CA THR A 166 -0.40 13.40 -19.50
C THR A 166 0.48 12.22 -19.90
N ASP A 167 0.10 11.02 -19.47
CA ASP A 167 0.93 9.80 -19.53
C ASP A 167 2.34 9.99 -18.95
N SER A 168 2.47 10.93 -18.02
CA SER A 168 3.71 11.28 -17.34
C SER A 168 3.69 10.82 -15.89
N LYS A 169 4.85 10.71 -15.23
CA LYS A 169 4.94 10.41 -13.79
C LYS A 169 4.10 11.41 -13.01
N ILE A 170 3.19 10.90 -12.17
CA ILE A 170 2.41 11.78 -11.30
C ILE A 170 3.34 12.55 -10.37
N GLN A 171 2.98 13.80 -10.12
CA GLN A 171 3.75 14.75 -9.32
C GLN A 171 2.97 15.19 -8.09
N ASN A 172 3.70 15.71 -7.10
CA ASN A 172 3.13 16.33 -5.91
C ASN A 172 2.20 15.42 -5.10
N VAL A 173 2.36 14.10 -5.17
CA VAL A 173 1.58 13.16 -4.36
C VAL A 173 1.89 13.37 -2.89
N LYS A 174 0.83 13.53 -2.10
CA LYS A 174 0.88 13.72 -0.66
C LYS A 174 0.61 12.44 0.11
N HIS A 175 -0.42 11.69 -0.30
CA HIS A 175 -0.82 10.42 0.31
C HIS A 175 -1.27 9.40 -0.72
N ILE A 176 -1.04 8.11 -0.43
CA ILE A 176 -1.57 6.97 -1.18
C ILE A 176 -2.36 6.07 -0.23
N TYR A 177 -3.55 5.65 -0.68
CA TYR A 177 -4.43 4.72 0.00
C TYR A 177 -4.58 3.47 -0.87
N ALA A 178 -4.01 2.38 -0.42
CA ALA A 178 -3.98 1.11 -1.14
C ALA A 178 -5.19 0.25 -0.77
N GLY A 179 -5.95 -0.17 -1.77
CA GLY A 179 -7.04 -1.15 -1.66
C GLY A 179 -6.65 -2.51 -2.21
N GLY A 180 -7.56 -3.49 -2.23
CA GLY A 180 -7.31 -4.83 -2.77
C GLY A 180 -6.86 -4.81 -4.23
N TYR A 181 -7.66 -4.25 -5.13
CA TYR A 181 -7.38 -4.13 -6.57
C TYR A 181 -7.44 -2.69 -7.09
N GLY A 182 -7.48 -1.71 -6.21
CA GLY A 182 -7.50 -0.29 -6.55
C GLY A 182 -6.57 0.53 -5.69
N VAL A 183 -6.27 1.73 -6.14
CA VAL A 183 -5.45 2.70 -5.43
C VAL A 183 -6.04 4.09 -5.57
N MET A 184 -5.99 4.85 -4.49
CA MET A 184 -6.28 6.28 -4.47
C MET A 184 -5.03 7.07 -4.11
N ALA A 185 -4.81 8.20 -4.77
CA ALA A 185 -3.76 9.15 -4.43
C ALA A 185 -4.35 10.54 -4.24
N ILE A 186 -3.83 11.28 -3.26
CA ILE A 186 -4.17 12.68 -3.03
C ILE A 186 -2.91 13.51 -3.25
N ASP A 187 -3.00 14.55 -4.09
CA ASP A 187 -1.89 15.47 -4.32
C ASP A 187 -1.83 16.62 -3.29
N SER A 188 -0.79 17.45 -3.34
CA SER A 188 -0.59 18.60 -2.46
C SER A 188 -1.67 19.68 -2.61
N SER A 189 -2.41 19.66 -3.72
CA SER A 189 -3.57 20.52 -3.97
C SER A 189 -4.89 19.90 -3.53
N ASN A 190 -4.83 18.72 -2.86
CA ASN A 190 -5.96 17.94 -2.42
C ASN A 190 -6.88 17.43 -3.56
N ASN A 191 -6.35 17.24 -4.77
CA ASN A 191 -7.06 16.52 -5.81
C ASN A 191 -6.99 15.02 -5.55
N LEU A 192 -8.08 14.31 -5.86
CA LEU A 192 -8.14 12.86 -5.81
C LEU A 192 -7.79 12.26 -7.17
N TYR A 193 -6.96 11.23 -7.16
CA TYR A 193 -6.64 10.38 -8.31
C TYR A 193 -6.94 8.93 -7.97
N VAL A 194 -7.38 8.15 -8.95
CA VAL A 194 -7.77 6.74 -8.78
C VAL A 194 -7.24 5.89 -9.93
N ALA A 195 -6.89 4.63 -9.62
CA ALA A 195 -6.55 3.63 -10.63
C ALA A 195 -6.92 2.23 -10.17
N GLY A 196 -6.95 1.27 -11.09
CA GLY A 196 -7.26 -0.12 -10.82
C GLY A 196 -8.70 -0.49 -11.15
N TYR A 197 -9.16 -1.55 -10.51
CA TYR A 197 -10.46 -2.19 -10.75
C TYR A 197 -11.66 -1.28 -10.42
N ALA A 198 -12.72 -1.37 -11.22
CA ALA A 198 -13.84 -0.43 -11.13
C ALA A 198 -15.23 -1.06 -11.33
N ASN A 199 -15.38 -2.39 -11.16
CA ASN A 199 -16.66 -3.08 -11.44
C ASN A 199 -17.86 -2.53 -10.66
N TYR A 200 -17.64 -1.90 -9.51
CA TYR A 200 -18.68 -1.29 -8.68
C TYR A 200 -18.51 0.23 -8.59
N ALA A 201 -17.91 0.85 -9.62
CA ALA A 201 -17.58 2.29 -9.65
C ALA A 201 -16.77 2.78 -8.44
N GLN A 202 -16.02 1.88 -7.76
CA GLN A 202 -15.22 2.18 -6.57
C GLN A 202 -14.09 3.18 -6.81
N ASN A 203 -13.92 3.62 -8.05
CA ASN A 203 -12.96 4.65 -8.46
C ASN A 203 -13.57 6.07 -8.50
N PHE A 204 -14.73 6.30 -7.87
CA PHE A 204 -15.44 7.60 -7.85
C PHE A 204 -15.73 8.17 -9.25
N THR A 205 -15.83 7.32 -10.27
CA THR A 205 -16.29 7.69 -11.60
C THR A 205 -17.62 7.00 -11.89
N GLU A 206 -18.47 7.59 -12.70
CA GLU A 206 -19.77 7.00 -13.09
C GLU A 206 -19.64 5.77 -13.98
N THR A 207 -18.40 5.32 -14.26
CA THR A 207 -18.12 4.21 -15.15
C THR A 207 -17.49 3.04 -14.41
N THR A 208 -17.81 1.83 -14.83
CA THR A 208 -17.18 0.58 -14.38
C THR A 208 -15.87 0.28 -15.11
N THR A 209 -15.24 1.28 -15.73
CA THR A 209 -14.03 1.10 -16.54
C THR A 209 -12.80 1.04 -15.63
N THR A 210 -12.08 -0.07 -15.69
CA THR A 210 -10.76 -0.22 -15.06
C THR A 210 -9.79 0.83 -15.59
N ARG A 211 -9.09 1.53 -14.68
CA ARG A 211 -8.15 2.60 -15.01
C ARG A 211 -6.71 2.11 -14.92
N SER A 212 -5.99 2.13 -16.03
CA SER A 212 -4.58 1.72 -16.10
C SER A 212 -3.58 2.85 -15.81
N ARG A 213 -4.09 4.04 -15.55
CA ARG A 213 -3.38 5.25 -15.12
C ARG A 213 -4.16 5.92 -14.02
N LEU A 214 -3.51 6.79 -13.27
CA LEU A 214 -4.15 7.63 -12.27
C LEU A 214 -5.08 8.64 -12.95
N HIS A 215 -6.37 8.42 -12.81
CA HIS A 215 -7.43 9.30 -13.31
C HIS A 215 -7.79 10.32 -12.24
N LYS A 216 -7.77 11.60 -12.58
CA LYS A 216 -8.20 12.67 -11.67
C LYS A 216 -9.72 12.69 -11.56
N VAL A 217 -10.23 12.64 -10.33
CA VAL A 217 -11.67 12.70 -10.03
C VAL A 217 -12.08 14.15 -9.82
N GLU A 218 -12.99 14.66 -10.66
CA GLU A 218 -13.35 16.10 -10.63
C GLU A 218 -14.52 16.39 -9.68
N ASP A 219 -15.52 15.51 -9.58
CA ASP A 219 -16.80 15.81 -8.92
C ASP A 219 -16.83 15.64 -7.39
N VAL A 220 -15.75 15.20 -6.77
CA VAL A 220 -15.66 15.02 -5.31
C VAL A 220 -15.19 16.29 -4.58
N GLY A 221 -14.71 17.27 -5.31
CA GLY A 221 -14.06 18.47 -4.78
C GLY A 221 -12.66 18.18 -4.22
N LYS A 222 -12.16 19.06 -3.34
CA LYS A 222 -10.86 18.85 -2.67
C LYS A 222 -10.99 17.80 -1.57
N VAL A 223 -10.13 16.79 -1.57
CA VAL A 223 -10.18 15.64 -0.66
C VAL A 223 -9.10 15.75 0.41
N LEU A 224 -9.49 15.61 1.67
CA LEU A 224 -8.59 15.70 2.84
C LEU A 224 -8.04 14.33 3.24
N SER A 225 -8.87 13.28 3.12
CA SER A 225 -8.52 11.91 3.50
C SER A 225 -9.33 10.92 2.68
N ALA A 226 -8.80 9.73 2.48
CA ALA A 226 -9.46 8.64 1.79
C ALA A 226 -9.26 7.32 2.55
N SER A 227 -10.07 6.33 2.23
CA SER A 227 -9.93 4.95 2.68
C SER A 227 -10.45 4.01 1.60
N LEU A 228 -9.76 2.91 1.38
CA LEU A 228 -10.17 1.82 0.52
C LEU A 228 -10.14 0.51 1.30
N THR A 229 -11.16 -0.33 1.11
CA THR A 229 -11.12 -1.68 1.66
C THR A 229 -10.04 -2.50 0.95
N LYS A 230 -9.34 -3.34 1.69
CA LYS A 230 -8.32 -4.25 1.15
C LYS A 230 -8.93 -5.56 0.62
N ASN A 231 -10.24 -5.74 0.71
CA ASN A 231 -10.93 -6.87 0.11
C ASN A 231 -10.79 -6.83 -1.42
N THR A 232 -10.51 -7.96 -2.03
CA THR A 232 -10.28 -8.10 -3.48
C THR A 232 -11.57 -8.33 -4.28
N SER A 233 -12.66 -8.78 -3.66
CA SER A 233 -13.92 -9.11 -4.35
C SER A 233 -14.98 -8.02 -4.23
N THR A 234 -15.01 -7.27 -3.14
CA THR A 234 -16.04 -6.26 -2.84
C THR A 234 -15.40 -5.00 -2.30
N GLN A 235 -14.86 -4.19 -3.21
CA GLN A 235 -14.18 -2.96 -2.80
C GLN A 235 -15.17 -1.84 -2.54
N THR A 236 -14.96 -1.13 -1.44
CA THR A 236 -15.65 0.10 -1.09
C THR A 236 -14.61 1.17 -0.78
N GLY A 237 -14.83 2.36 -1.28
CA GLY A 237 -14.02 3.54 -1.02
C GLY A 237 -14.81 4.62 -0.30
N ALA A 238 -14.12 5.40 0.52
CA ALA A 238 -14.67 6.56 1.18
C ALA A 238 -13.67 7.72 1.13
N VAL A 239 -14.16 8.93 0.97
CA VAL A 239 -13.35 10.15 1.05
C VAL A 239 -14.03 11.19 1.93
N ILE A 240 -13.22 12.01 2.59
CA ILE A 240 -13.68 13.22 3.28
C ILE A 240 -13.20 14.41 2.44
N ASN A 241 -14.13 15.24 1.97
CA ASN A 241 -13.77 16.43 1.22
C ASN A 241 -13.53 17.67 2.13
N SER A 242 -13.02 18.74 1.55
CA SER A 242 -12.70 19.99 2.28
C SER A 242 -13.90 20.70 2.92
N LYS A 243 -15.12 20.28 2.59
CA LYS A 243 -16.36 20.74 3.23
C LYS A 243 -16.79 19.87 4.41
N GLY A 244 -15.99 18.84 4.77
CA GLY A 244 -16.31 17.86 5.81
C GLY A 244 -17.35 16.83 5.39
N LYS A 245 -17.72 16.78 4.09
CA LYS A 245 -18.68 15.78 3.58
C LYS A 245 -17.96 14.46 3.36
N VAL A 246 -18.56 13.37 3.82
CA VAL A 246 -18.16 12.00 3.49
C VAL A 246 -18.85 11.58 2.19
N LEU A 247 -18.09 11.09 1.24
CA LEU A 247 -18.55 10.49 0.00
C LEU A 247 -18.06 9.03 -0.03
N THR A 248 -18.95 8.13 -0.38
CA THR A 248 -18.70 6.68 -0.44
C THR A 248 -19.02 6.15 -1.81
N VAL A 249 -18.34 5.08 -2.20
CA VAL A 249 -18.49 4.46 -3.51
C VAL A 249 -18.08 2.99 -3.47
N GLY A 250 -18.58 2.20 -4.38
CA GLY A 250 -18.23 0.79 -4.53
C GLY A 250 -19.37 -0.16 -4.21
N TYR A 251 -19.03 -1.38 -3.82
CA TYR A 251 -20.01 -2.41 -3.47
C TYR A 251 -20.85 -1.97 -2.26
N GLY A 252 -22.16 -2.01 -2.41
CA GLY A 252 -23.10 -1.50 -1.41
C GLY A 252 -24.20 -2.49 -1.00
N ALA A 253 -24.08 -3.78 -1.36
CA ALA A 253 -25.12 -4.77 -1.13
C ALA A 253 -25.45 -5.02 0.36
N ASN A 254 -24.53 -4.69 1.28
CA ASN A 254 -24.77 -4.79 2.72
C ASN A 254 -24.85 -3.40 3.39
N GLY A 255 -25.07 -2.33 2.62
CA GLY A 255 -25.14 -0.96 3.15
C GLY A 255 -23.79 -0.28 3.35
N GLU A 256 -22.67 -0.83 2.82
CA GLU A 256 -21.31 -0.30 3.01
C GLU A 256 -21.15 1.13 2.46
N THR A 257 -21.95 1.51 1.49
CA THR A 257 -21.94 2.86 0.92
C THR A 257 -22.82 3.86 1.66
N GLY A 258 -23.58 3.41 2.67
CA GLY A 258 -24.49 4.27 3.43
C GLY A 258 -25.69 4.79 2.60
N SER A 259 -25.96 4.23 1.42
CA SER A 259 -27.16 4.52 0.63
C SER A 259 -28.26 3.56 1.03
N GLU A 260 -29.53 4.04 1.04
CA GLU A 260 -30.71 3.19 1.26
C GLU A 260 -31.00 2.30 0.05
N VAL A 261 -30.31 2.50 -1.06
CA VAL A 261 -30.51 1.77 -2.33
C VAL A 261 -29.41 0.74 -2.46
N THR A 262 -29.77 -0.53 -2.38
CA THR A 262 -28.93 -1.69 -2.67
C THR A 262 -28.81 -1.90 -4.20
N GLU A 263 -28.49 -0.88 -4.96
CA GLU A 263 -28.21 -1.04 -6.39
C GLU A 263 -26.73 -1.40 -6.60
N ASN A 264 -26.55 -2.54 -7.27
CA ASN A 264 -25.24 -3.04 -7.71
C ASN A 264 -24.71 -2.23 -8.89
#